data_d580a5f0f530ba2f6a7e251d36c73f0d
#
_entry.id   d580a5f0f530ba2f6a7e251d36c73f0d
#
_cell.length_a   1.000
_cell.length_b   1.000
_cell.length_c   1.000
_cell.angle_alpha   90.00
_cell.angle_beta   90.00
_cell.angle_gamma   90.00
#
_symmetry.space_group_name_H-M   'P 1'
#
loop_
_entity.id
_entity.type
_entity.pdbx_description
1 polymer ?
#
loop_
_entity_poly.entity_id
_entity_poly.type
_entity_poly.pdbx_seq_one_letter_code
_entity_poly.pdbx_strand_id
1 'polypeptide(L)'
;MPEPSIPPLNARLCRRVSALTLLSGLTFFVANLALWLVPRWTDTAARLQANLQAEPIALTPSVQALGLLVSSLSMATLFWALWTARRLLLRLAAGDVLQHETGVRLRQFGVAILAYAGVAPITTALTCYLVTMGNPPGQTLIRLGISDGTLVLALVGTVIMAIGSVLAEAAEVADEHRQII
;
A
#
# COMPACT_ATOMS: atom_id res chain seq x y z
N MET A 1 12.93 31.62 -22.10
CA MET A 1 11.47 31.47 -21.96
C MET A 1 11.20 31.27 -20.49
N PRO A 2 10.27 32.00 -19.87
CA PRO A 2 9.93 31.75 -18.47
C PRO A 2 9.31 30.35 -18.34
N GLU A 3 9.83 29.54 -17.41
CA GLU A 3 9.28 28.24 -17.10
C GLU A 3 7.79 28.36 -16.71
N PRO A 4 6.93 27.43 -17.18
CA PRO A 4 5.54 27.42 -16.79
C PRO A 4 5.46 27.10 -15.28
N SER A 5 5.39 28.14 -14.46
CA SER A 5 5.17 27.99 -13.03
C SER A 5 3.79 27.39 -12.80
N ILE A 6 3.74 26.20 -12.18
CA ILE A 6 2.48 25.59 -11.74
C ILE A 6 1.75 26.58 -10.84
N PRO A 7 0.44 26.82 -11.07
CA PRO A 7 -0.32 27.75 -10.24
C PRO A 7 -0.18 27.40 -8.76
N PRO A 8 -0.02 28.40 -7.85
CA PRO A 8 0.23 28.17 -6.42
C PRO A 8 -0.86 27.32 -5.72
N LEU A 9 -2.04 27.24 -6.30
CA LEU A 9 -3.15 26.43 -5.82
C LEU A 9 -2.83 24.92 -5.90
N ASN A 10 -2.25 24.47 -7.03
CA ASN A 10 -1.93 23.06 -7.24
C ASN A 10 -0.77 22.60 -6.33
N ALA A 11 0.24 23.46 -6.12
CA ALA A 11 1.34 23.16 -5.20
C ALA A 11 0.87 23.06 -3.73
N ARG A 12 -0.10 23.88 -3.32
CA ARG A 12 -0.70 23.78 -1.97
C ARG A 12 -1.52 22.51 -1.80
N LEU A 13 -2.27 22.13 -2.82
CA LEU A 13 -3.07 20.90 -2.82
C LEU A 13 -2.15 19.66 -2.70
N CYS A 14 -1.12 19.57 -3.52
CA CYS A 14 -0.16 18.45 -3.49
C CYS A 14 0.54 18.32 -2.13
N ARG A 15 0.92 19.44 -1.49
CA ARG A 15 1.49 19.41 -0.13
C ARG A 15 0.51 18.94 0.92
N ARG A 16 -0.76 19.37 0.86
CA ARG A 16 -1.81 18.93 1.79
C ARG A 16 -2.10 17.45 1.63
N VAL A 17 -2.26 16.97 0.40
CA VAL A 17 -2.47 15.53 0.12
C VAL A 17 -1.26 14.71 0.57
N SER A 18 -0.04 15.19 0.34
CA SER A 18 1.19 14.56 0.84
C SER A 18 1.25 14.47 2.38
N ALA A 19 0.75 15.45 3.10
CA ALA A 19 0.66 15.38 4.55
C ALA A 19 -0.43 14.40 5.01
N LEU A 20 -1.58 14.38 4.34
CA LEU A 20 -2.66 13.43 4.61
C LEU A 20 -2.24 11.98 4.38
N THR A 21 -1.44 11.69 3.33
CA THR A 21 -0.94 10.32 3.09
C THR A 21 -0.02 9.83 4.22
N LEU A 22 0.81 10.69 4.79
CA LEU A 22 1.62 10.34 5.96
C LEU A 22 0.76 10.10 7.20
N LEU A 23 -0.18 11.01 7.46
CA LEU A 23 -1.05 10.91 8.63
C LEU A 23 -1.88 9.62 8.55
N SER A 24 -2.47 9.31 7.39
CA SER A 24 -3.23 8.07 7.22
C SER A 24 -2.35 6.83 7.40
N GLY A 25 -1.15 6.79 6.82
CA GLY A 25 -0.21 5.68 7.00
C GLY A 25 0.15 5.46 8.47
N LEU A 26 0.45 6.54 9.21
CA LEU A 26 0.73 6.46 10.63
C LEU A 26 -0.48 5.99 11.44
N THR A 27 -1.68 6.50 11.12
CA THR A 27 -2.93 6.09 11.77
C THR A 27 -3.20 4.60 11.56
N PHE A 28 -3.06 4.09 10.34
CA PHE A 28 -3.24 2.66 10.05
C PHE A 28 -2.21 1.80 10.80
N PHE A 29 -0.96 2.23 10.88
CA PHE A 29 0.08 1.52 11.60
C PHE A 29 -0.21 1.46 13.11
N VAL A 30 -0.55 2.60 13.72
CA VAL A 30 -0.92 2.67 15.15
C VAL A 30 -2.19 1.86 15.43
N ALA A 31 -3.19 1.93 14.56
CA ALA A 31 -4.41 1.14 14.67
C ALA A 31 -4.11 -0.37 14.61
N ASN A 32 -3.25 -0.82 13.70
CA ASN A 32 -2.83 -2.22 13.63
C ASN A 32 -2.15 -2.68 14.93
N LEU A 33 -1.21 -1.89 15.46
CA LEU A 33 -0.57 -2.18 16.74
C LEU A 33 -1.59 -2.24 17.89
N ALA A 34 -2.49 -1.26 17.99
CA ALA A 34 -3.50 -1.20 19.02
C ALA A 34 -4.45 -2.40 18.97
N LEU A 35 -4.87 -2.81 17.77
CA LEU A 35 -5.74 -3.96 17.57
C LEU A 35 -5.14 -5.28 18.07
N TRP A 36 -3.83 -5.49 17.93
CA TRP A 36 -3.17 -6.70 18.36
C TRP A 36 -2.64 -6.65 19.80
N LEU A 37 -2.25 -5.47 20.31
CA LEU A 37 -1.66 -5.32 21.64
C LEU A 37 -2.71 -5.12 22.75
N VAL A 38 -3.90 -4.59 22.42
CA VAL A 38 -4.97 -4.38 23.40
C VAL A 38 -5.85 -5.63 23.47
N PRO A 39 -5.90 -6.36 24.60
CA PRO A 39 -6.60 -7.64 24.70
C PRO A 39 -8.09 -7.59 24.34
N ARG A 40 -8.73 -6.43 24.52
CA ARG A 40 -10.14 -6.22 24.16
C ARG A 40 -10.39 -6.25 22.66
N TRP A 41 -9.38 -5.93 21.85
CA TRP A 41 -9.50 -5.75 20.40
C TRP A 41 -8.86 -6.88 19.62
N THR A 42 -8.07 -7.75 20.26
CA THR A 42 -7.33 -8.83 19.59
C THR A 42 -8.28 -9.81 18.89
N ASP A 43 -9.42 -10.16 19.50
CA ASP A 43 -10.44 -11.00 18.85
C ASP A 43 -10.99 -10.33 17.58
N THR A 44 -11.30 -9.04 17.66
CA THR A 44 -11.78 -8.26 16.54
C THR A 44 -10.70 -8.15 15.43
N ALA A 45 -9.45 -7.92 15.82
CA ALA A 45 -8.34 -7.85 14.88
C ALA A 45 -8.16 -9.17 14.12
N ALA A 46 -8.15 -10.28 14.86
CA ALA A 46 -8.02 -11.63 14.30
C ALA A 46 -9.13 -11.93 13.30
N ARG A 47 -10.37 -11.64 13.64
CA ARG A 47 -11.53 -11.88 12.76
C ARG A 47 -11.50 -10.99 11.52
N LEU A 48 -11.22 -9.70 11.66
CA LEU A 48 -11.15 -8.76 10.55
C LEU A 48 -10.04 -9.14 9.56
N GLN A 49 -8.85 -9.46 10.08
CA GLN A 49 -7.69 -9.75 9.23
C GLN A 49 -7.73 -11.15 8.62
N ALA A 50 -8.31 -12.12 9.33
CA ALA A 50 -8.53 -13.47 8.82
C ALA A 50 -9.78 -13.60 7.93
N ASN A 51 -10.58 -12.55 7.81
CA ASN A 51 -11.86 -12.55 7.10
C ASN A 51 -12.82 -13.65 7.64
N LEU A 52 -12.90 -13.76 8.97
CA LEU A 52 -13.74 -14.73 9.69
C LEU A 52 -14.92 -14.00 10.33
N GLN A 53 -16.11 -14.60 10.32
CA GLN A 53 -17.31 -14.03 10.93
C GLN A 53 -17.66 -14.69 12.26
N ALA A 54 -18.03 -15.95 12.22
CA ALA A 54 -18.54 -16.69 13.39
C ALA A 54 -17.72 -17.94 13.73
N GLU A 55 -16.66 -18.22 12.96
CA GLU A 55 -15.84 -19.40 13.16
C GLU A 55 -15.08 -19.32 14.50
N PRO A 56 -14.85 -20.47 15.17
CA PRO A 56 -14.06 -20.52 16.38
C PRO A 56 -12.61 -20.13 16.09
N ILE A 57 -12.02 -19.36 16.99
CA ILE A 57 -10.61 -18.93 16.91
C ILE A 57 -9.89 -19.28 18.21
N ALA A 58 -8.65 -19.72 18.12
CA ALA A 58 -7.78 -20.05 19.25
C ALA A 58 -6.70 -18.98 19.41
N LEU A 59 -6.94 -18.01 20.29
CA LEU A 59 -6.00 -16.91 20.56
C LEU A 59 -5.09 -17.28 21.73
N THR A 60 -3.86 -17.69 21.40
CA THR A 60 -2.78 -17.83 22.37
C THR A 60 -1.82 -16.65 22.26
N PRO A 61 -1.00 -16.32 23.27
CA PRO A 61 -0.02 -15.24 23.18
C PRO A 61 0.97 -15.40 21.99
N SER A 62 1.31 -16.64 21.65
CA SER A 62 2.14 -16.94 20.48
C SER A 62 1.41 -16.63 19.16
N VAL A 63 0.13 -16.96 19.04
CA VAL A 63 -0.70 -16.63 17.88
C VAL A 63 -0.86 -15.11 17.74
N GLN A 64 -1.01 -14.39 18.86
CA GLN A 64 -1.08 -12.93 18.85
C GLN A 64 0.22 -12.31 18.32
N ALA A 65 1.39 -12.77 18.78
CA ALA A 65 2.67 -12.29 18.31
C ALA A 65 2.89 -12.58 16.82
N LEU A 66 2.56 -13.78 16.37
CA LEU A 66 2.67 -14.16 14.95
C LEU A 66 1.67 -13.39 14.08
N GLY A 67 0.44 -13.20 14.55
CA GLY A 67 -0.58 -12.39 13.87
C GLY A 67 -0.14 -10.94 13.69
N LEU A 68 0.46 -10.34 14.74
CA LEU A 68 1.06 -9.01 14.66
C LEU A 68 2.19 -8.96 13.61
N LEU A 69 3.09 -9.94 13.57
CA LEU A 69 4.16 -10.01 12.59
C LEU A 69 3.63 -10.11 11.16
N VAL A 70 2.67 -11.01 10.93
CA VAL A 70 2.07 -11.21 9.60
C VAL A 70 1.32 -9.96 9.15
N SER A 71 0.53 -9.34 10.03
CA SER A 71 -0.20 -8.12 9.70
C SER A 71 0.74 -6.93 9.45
N SER A 72 1.86 -6.88 10.17
CA SER A 72 2.90 -5.83 9.97
C SER A 72 3.52 -5.90 8.58
N LEU A 73 3.63 -7.08 7.96
CA LEU A 73 4.12 -7.21 6.58
C LEU A 73 3.18 -6.53 5.58
N SER A 74 1.87 -6.73 5.72
CA SER A 74 0.88 -6.03 4.89
C SER A 74 0.90 -4.52 5.13
N MET A 75 1.04 -4.11 6.40
CA MET A 75 1.17 -2.68 6.73
C MET A 75 2.44 -2.04 6.18
N ALA A 76 3.56 -2.76 6.15
CA ALA A 76 4.80 -2.27 5.57
C ALA A 76 4.68 -2.03 4.06
N THR A 77 4.03 -2.93 3.32
CA THR A 77 3.79 -2.73 1.88
C THR A 77 2.82 -1.58 1.61
N LEU A 78 1.77 -1.42 2.43
CA LEU A 78 0.88 -0.27 2.36
C LEU A 78 1.64 1.05 2.64
N PHE A 79 2.45 1.07 3.69
CA PHE A 79 3.26 2.25 4.03
C PHE A 79 4.24 2.59 2.91
N TRP A 80 4.87 1.60 2.29
CA TRP A 80 5.73 1.82 1.12
C TRP A 80 4.96 2.44 -0.05
N ALA A 81 3.74 1.98 -0.35
CA ALA A 81 2.90 2.57 -1.38
C ALA A 81 2.55 4.05 -1.06
N LEU A 82 2.16 4.34 0.18
CA LEU A 82 1.88 5.72 0.62
C LEU A 82 3.12 6.61 0.60
N TRP A 83 4.28 6.06 0.93
CA TRP A 83 5.56 6.77 0.87
C TRP A 83 5.99 7.12 -0.55
N THR A 84 5.82 6.19 -1.50
CA THR A 84 6.10 6.45 -2.92
C THR A 84 5.11 7.47 -3.50
N ALA A 85 3.82 7.37 -3.17
CA ALA A 85 2.82 8.38 -3.52
C ALA A 85 3.21 9.78 -3.01
N ARG A 86 3.61 9.88 -1.74
CA ARG A 86 4.07 11.15 -1.15
C ARG A 86 5.26 11.74 -1.88
N ARG A 87 6.27 10.92 -2.20
CA ARG A 87 7.45 11.38 -2.95
C ARG A 87 7.07 11.92 -4.32
N LEU A 88 6.14 11.26 -5.01
CA LEU A 88 5.61 11.71 -6.28
C LEU A 88 4.89 13.08 -6.14
N LEU A 89 3.97 13.20 -5.17
CA LEU A 89 3.22 14.43 -4.93
C LEU A 89 4.11 15.64 -4.60
N LEU A 90 5.19 15.42 -3.85
CA LEU A 90 6.14 16.49 -3.52
C LEU A 90 6.92 16.97 -4.76
N ARG A 91 7.26 16.10 -5.70
CA ARG A 91 7.87 16.46 -6.97
C ARG A 91 6.91 17.24 -7.87
N LEU A 92 5.67 16.76 -7.98
CA LEU A 92 4.64 17.48 -8.70
C LEU A 92 4.38 18.88 -8.11
N ALA A 93 4.50 19.03 -6.78
CA ALA A 93 4.41 20.32 -6.11
C ALA A 93 5.59 21.26 -6.40
N ALA A 94 6.75 20.71 -6.75
CA ALA A 94 7.95 21.47 -7.15
C ALA A 94 7.93 21.92 -8.62
N GLY A 95 7.00 21.40 -9.43
CA GLY A 95 6.89 21.76 -10.85
C GLY A 95 7.55 20.77 -11.82
N ASP A 96 8.16 19.72 -11.31
CA ASP A 96 8.89 18.70 -12.08
C ASP A 96 7.93 17.71 -12.76
N VAL A 97 7.04 18.19 -13.63
CA VAL A 97 5.95 17.35 -14.19
C VAL A 97 6.44 16.45 -15.34
N LEU A 98 7.35 16.91 -16.17
CA LEU A 98 7.79 16.25 -17.40
C LEU A 98 9.27 15.78 -17.35
N GLN A 99 9.75 15.41 -16.18
CA GLN A 99 11.10 14.87 -16.03
C GLN A 99 11.08 13.35 -16.02
N HIS A 100 12.13 12.72 -16.55
CA HIS A 100 12.33 11.26 -16.51
C HIS A 100 12.13 10.68 -15.10
N GLU A 101 12.64 11.35 -14.07
CA GLU A 101 12.47 10.94 -12.67
C GLU A 101 11.02 10.88 -12.21
N THR A 102 10.14 11.72 -12.73
CA THR A 102 8.69 11.70 -12.37
C THR A 102 8.03 10.46 -12.94
N GLY A 103 8.35 10.05 -14.16
CA GLY A 103 7.90 8.79 -14.76
C GLY A 103 8.36 7.57 -13.95
N VAL A 104 9.65 7.53 -13.58
CA VAL A 104 10.23 6.45 -12.74
C VAL A 104 9.53 6.37 -11.38
N ARG A 105 9.21 7.49 -10.74
CA ARG A 105 8.50 7.48 -9.45
C ARG A 105 7.04 7.07 -9.57
N LEU A 106 6.38 7.46 -10.66
CA LEU A 106 5.03 6.99 -10.94
C LEU A 106 5.00 5.47 -11.13
N ARG A 107 5.96 4.92 -11.89
CA ARG A 107 6.16 3.48 -12.03
C ARG A 107 6.39 2.80 -10.67
N GLN A 108 7.27 3.34 -9.83
CA GLN A 108 7.53 2.82 -8.47
C GLN A 108 6.27 2.80 -7.61
N PHE A 109 5.43 3.82 -7.72
CA PHE A 109 4.15 3.87 -7.02
C PHE A 109 3.20 2.76 -7.51
N GLY A 110 3.09 2.54 -8.83
CA GLY A 110 2.32 1.43 -9.39
C GLY A 110 2.79 0.06 -8.90
N VAL A 111 4.13 -0.16 -8.88
CA VAL A 111 4.74 -1.40 -8.34
C VAL A 111 4.42 -1.58 -6.85
N ALA A 112 4.44 -0.50 -6.06
CA ALA A 112 4.14 -0.59 -4.63
C ALA A 112 2.66 -0.95 -4.37
N ILE A 113 1.73 -0.43 -5.18
CA ILE A 113 0.31 -0.83 -5.14
C ILE A 113 0.15 -2.32 -5.49
N LEU A 114 0.83 -2.79 -6.55
CA LEU A 114 0.81 -4.19 -6.95
C LEU A 114 1.38 -5.11 -5.86
N ALA A 115 2.47 -4.71 -5.23
CA ALA A 115 3.06 -5.45 -4.12
C ALA A 115 2.08 -5.58 -2.94
N TYR A 116 1.39 -4.48 -2.59
CA TYR A 116 0.35 -4.52 -1.57
C TYR A 116 -0.82 -5.44 -1.96
N ALA A 117 -1.32 -5.33 -3.21
CA ALA A 117 -2.40 -6.17 -3.71
C ALA A 117 -2.03 -7.68 -3.71
N GLY A 118 -0.76 -8.02 -3.92
CA GLY A 118 -0.27 -9.40 -3.84
C GLY A 118 -0.06 -9.90 -2.41
N VAL A 119 0.48 -9.04 -1.53
CA VAL A 119 0.80 -9.41 -0.13
C VAL A 119 -0.45 -9.51 0.73
N ALA A 120 -1.44 -8.64 0.53
CA ALA A 120 -2.65 -8.59 1.37
C ALA A 120 -3.43 -9.93 1.41
N PRO A 121 -3.74 -10.61 0.31
CA PRO A 121 -4.44 -11.90 0.37
C PRO A 121 -3.59 -13.02 1.01
N ILE A 122 -2.28 -12.98 0.84
CA ILE A 122 -1.36 -13.94 1.46
C ILE A 122 -1.34 -13.76 2.98
N THR A 123 -1.23 -12.53 3.46
CA THR A 123 -1.27 -12.23 4.90
C THR A 123 -2.63 -12.58 5.51
N THR A 124 -3.74 -12.38 4.79
CA THR A 124 -5.07 -12.82 5.21
C THR A 124 -5.13 -14.34 5.37
N ALA A 125 -4.63 -15.10 4.40
CA ALA A 125 -4.60 -16.57 4.44
C ALA A 125 -3.73 -17.08 5.60
N LEU A 126 -2.55 -16.49 5.81
CA LEU A 126 -1.66 -16.83 6.92
C LEU A 126 -2.30 -16.51 8.27
N THR A 127 -2.94 -15.35 8.43
CA THR A 127 -3.63 -14.99 9.66
C THR A 127 -4.81 -15.94 9.93
N CYS A 128 -5.60 -16.29 8.90
CA CYS A 128 -6.68 -17.27 9.02
C CYS A 128 -6.15 -18.62 9.51
N TYR A 129 -5.08 -19.12 8.92
CA TYR A 129 -4.44 -20.35 9.35
C TYR A 129 -3.96 -20.28 10.81
N LEU A 130 -3.23 -19.22 11.18
CA LEU A 130 -2.67 -19.04 12.52
C LEU A 130 -3.75 -19.02 13.61
N VAL A 131 -4.85 -18.30 13.39
CA VAL A 131 -5.90 -18.17 14.41
C VAL A 131 -6.82 -19.41 14.50
N THR A 132 -6.77 -20.28 13.50
CA THR A 132 -7.59 -21.51 13.47
C THR A 132 -6.77 -22.79 13.69
N MET A 133 -5.45 -22.75 13.68
CA MET A 133 -4.60 -23.95 13.84
C MET A 133 -4.70 -24.59 15.23
N GLY A 134 -5.13 -23.83 16.25
CA GLY A 134 -5.38 -24.34 17.61
C GLY A 134 -6.76 -24.94 17.82
N ASN A 135 -7.63 -24.94 16.81
CA ASN A 135 -8.96 -25.52 16.87
C ASN A 135 -8.90 -27.06 16.81
N PRO A 136 -9.98 -27.75 17.22
CA PRO A 136 -10.09 -29.21 17.06
C PRO A 136 -9.83 -29.69 15.63
N PRO A 137 -9.38 -30.93 15.43
CA PRO A 137 -9.09 -31.48 14.11
C PRO A 137 -10.29 -31.32 13.15
N GLY A 138 -10.01 -30.82 11.94
CA GLY A 138 -11.02 -30.56 10.90
C GLY A 138 -11.61 -29.13 10.92
N GLN A 139 -11.23 -28.27 11.87
CA GLN A 139 -11.69 -26.87 11.93
C GLN A 139 -10.60 -25.84 11.58
N THR A 140 -9.46 -26.30 11.10
CA THR A 140 -8.41 -25.39 10.58
C THR A 140 -8.82 -24.88 9.20
N LEU A 141 -8.78 -23.58 9.01
CA LEU A 141 -9.22 -22.92 7.78
C LEU A 141 -8.06 -22.19 7.12
N ILE A 142 -8.02 -22.23 5.79
CA ILE A 142 -7.16 -21.37 4.98
C ILE A 142 -8.07 -20.65 3.99
N ARG A 143 -8.19 -19.32 4.14
CA ARG A 143 -8.97 -18.50 3.22
C ARG A 143 -8.06 -17.49 2.53
N LEU A 144 -7.96 -17.57 1.21
CA LEU A 144 -7.33 -16.52 0.42
C LEU A 144 -8.27 -15.31 0.38
N GLY A 145 -7.84 -14.21 0.98
CA GLY A 145 -8.63 -12.97 1.06
C GLY A 145 -8.61 -12.16 -0.24
N ILE A 146 -8.87 -12.80 -1.38
CA ILE A 146 -9.01 -12.09 -2.67
C ILE A 146 -10.40 -11.46 -2.69
N SER A 147 -10.45 -10.14 -2.59
CA SER A 147 -11.68 -9.36 -2.71
C SER A 147 -11.70 -8.59 -4.04
N ASP A 148 -12.89 -8.13 -4.44
CA ASP A 148 -13.03 -7.25 -5.61
C ASP A 148 -12.13 -6.03 -5.49
N GLY A 149 -11.97 -5.48 -4.27
CA GLY A 149 -11.07 -4.38 -4.00
C GLY A 149 -9.59 -4.71 -4.27
N THR A 150 -9.16 -5.94 -3.99
CA THR A 150 -7.80 -6.40 -4.29
C THR A 150 -7.54 -6.45 -5.80
N LEU A 151 -8.51 -6.95 -6.57
CA LEU A 151 -8.43 -7.00 -8.03
C LEU A 151 -8.41 -5.60 -8.64
N VAL A 152 -9.26 -4.70 -8.17
CA VAL A 152 -9.28 -3.29 -8.60
C VAL A 152 -7.94 -2.61 -8.30
N LEU A 153 -7.37 -2.82 -7.11
CA LEU A 153 -6.05 -2.27 -6.76
C LEU A 153 -4.94 -2.82 -7.66
N ALA A 154 -4.96 -4.12 -7.98
CA ALA A 154 -3.99 -4.72 -8.89
C ALA A 154 -4.12 -4.11 -10.30
N LEU A 155 -5.33 -3.92 -10.81
CA LEU A 155 -5.56 -3.29 -12.10
C LEU A 155 -5.08 -1.84 -12.10
N VAL A 156 -5.46 -1.04 -11.09
CA VAL A 156 -5.02 0.36 -10.95
C VAL A 156 -3.50 0.45 -10.85
N GLY A 157 -2.86 -0.41 -10.05
CA GLY A 157 -1.40 -0.47 -9.93
C GLY A 157 -0.71 -0.77 -11.26
N THR A 158 -1.27 -1.70 -12.05
CA THR A 158 -0.76 -2.05 -13.39
C THR A 158 -0.87 -0.86 -14.35
N VAL A 159 -2.01 -0.18 -14.37
CA VAL A 159 -2.21 1.01 -15.22
C VAL A 159 -1.24 2.13 -14.85
N ILE A 160 -1.10 2.43 -13.55
CA ILE A 160 -0.18 3.45 -13.06
C ILE A 160 1.28 3.09 -13.42
N MET A 161 1.67 1.83 -13.27
CA MET A 161 2.99 1.34 -13.61
C MET A 161 3.26 1.50 -15.12
N ALA A 162 2.30 1.16 -15.97
CA ALA A 162 2.42 1.30 -17.41
C ALA A 162 2.54 2.77 -17.83
N ILE A 163 1.69 3.66 -17.31
CA ILE A 163 1.76 5.10 -17.57
C ILE A 163 3.11 5.66 -17.13
N GLY A 164 3.60 5.27 -15.95
CA GLY A 164 4.90 5.70 -15.44
C GLY A 164 6.06 5.26 -16.33
N SER A 165 6.00 4.07 -16.91
CA SER A 165 7.01 3.57 -17.84
C SER A 165 7.02 4.37 -19.15
N VAL A 166 5.85 4.63 -19.74
CA VAL A 166 5.72 5.41 -20.97
C VAL A 166 6.19 6.86 -20.78
N LEU A 167 5.83 7.47 -19.63
CA LEU A 167 6.30 8.83 -19.33
C LEU A 167 7.81 8.92 -19.14
N ALA A 168 8.44 7.91 -18.52
CA ALA A 168 9.88 7.87 -18.36
C ALA A 168 10.60 7.76 -19.71
N GLU A 169 10.12 6.88 -20.59
CA GLU A 169 10.65 6.72 -21.96
C GLU A 169 10.48 7.99 -22.80
N ALA A 170 9.30 8.60 -22.77
CA ALA A 170 9.01 9.82 -23.52
C ALA A 170 9.91 11.00 -23.07
N ALA A 171 10.19 11.10 -21.76
CA ALA A 171 11.09 12.13 -21.24
C ALA A 171 12.54 11.91 -21.69
N GLU A 172 13.01 10.66 -21.73
CA GLU A 172 14.34 10.29 -22.17
C GLU A 172 14.56 10.68 -23.66
N VAL A 173 13.61 10.33 -24.53
CA VAL A 173 13.65 10.70 -25.95
C VAL A 173 13.63 12.22 -26.13
N ALA A 174 12.86 12.95 -25.32
CA ALA A 174 12.80 14.40 -25.39
C ALA A 174 14.15 15.06 -24.97
N ASP A 175 14.85 14.48 -23.99
CA ASP A 175 16.15 14.98 -23.54
C ASP A 175 17.26 14.69 -24.57
N GLU A 176 17.24 13.53 -25.24
CA GLU A 176 18.16 13.23 -26.34
C GLU A 176 18.04 14.23 -27.51
N HIS A 177 16.78 14.57 -27.87
CA HIS A 177 16.56 15.57 -28.92
C HIS A 177 17.06 16.99 -28.57
N ARG A 178 17.05 17.36 -27.29
CA ARG A 178 17.57 18.64 -26.82
C ARG A 178 19.11 18.73 -26.88
N GLN A 179 19.80 17.60 -26.82
CA GLN A 179 21.28 17.55 -26.86
C GLN A 179 21.86 17.65 -28.31
N ILE A 180 20.99 17.47 -29.30
CA ILE A 180 21.42 17.48 -30.74
C ILE A 180 21.31 18.87 -31.37
N ILE A 181 20.71 19.84 -30.71
CA ILE A 181 20.54 21.23 -31.15
C ILE A 181 21.53 22.14 -30.41
#